data_808feb27628d7229d4587ffe344955b8
#
_entry.id   808feb27628d7229d4587ffe344955b8
#
_cell.length_a   1.000
_cell.length_b   1.000
_cell.length_c   1.000
_cell.angle_alpha   90.00
_cell.angle_beta   90.00
_cell.angle_gamma   90.00
#
_symmetry.space_group_name_H-M   'P 1'
#
loop_
_entity.id
_entity.type
_entity.pdbx_description
1 polymer ?
#
loop_
_entity_poly.entity_id
_entity_poly.type
_entity_poly.pdbx_seq_one_letter_code
_entity_poly.pdbx_strand_id
1 'polypeptide(L)'
;MKTMTKWLALILVTAMLLTCLVSCGSSFAKIKKNFEKAGYTYVTDGDENTAKTLTAEFEKGDIDCTVHLFKTSGVMGIPVYAIVLEFDSDKELKKAFDESASETLKGFMKDLEGSEYVRDNCVLIAVTATKQSEMKDIFNK
;
A
#
# COMPACT_ATOMS: atom_id res chain seq x y z
N MET A 1 -18.82 -44.09 -8.00
CA MET A 1 -18.53 -43.50 -6.66
C MET A 1 -17.12 -42.96 -6.53
N LYS A 2 -16.07 -43.56 -7.08
CA LYS A 2 -14.68 -43.04 -7.00
C LYS A 2 -14.44 -41.73 -7.76
N THR A 3 -15.23 -41.38 -8.74
CA THR A 3 -15.14 -40.15 -9.53
C THR A 3 -15.74 -38.93 -8.81
N MET A 4 -16.82 -39.07 -8.07
CA MET A 4 -17.44 -37.97 -7.30
C MET A 4 -16.57 -37.48 -6.17
N THR A 5 -15.83 -38.39 -5.50
CA THR A 5 -14.93 -38.02 -4.41
C THR A 5 -13.71 -37.19 -4.90
N LYS A 6 -13.24 -37.47 -6.12
CA LYS A 6 -12.16 -36.71 -6.76
C LYS A 6 -12.58 -35.28 -7.15
N TRP A 7 -13.82 -35.12 -7.62
CA TRP A 7 -14.38 -33.81 -7.95
C TRP A 7 -14.64 -32.96 -6.71
N LEU A 8 -15.14 -33.57 -5.63
CA LEU A 8 -15.30 -32.88 -4.34
C LEU A 8 -13.95 -32.41 -3.75
N ALA A 9 -12.92 -33.25 -3.83
CA ALA A 9 -11.58 -32.88 -3.39
C ALA A 9 -10.98 -31.73 -4.22
N LEU A 10 -11.23 -31.72 -5.54
CA LEU A 10 -10.77 -30.66 -6.44
C LEU A 10 -11.47 -29.32 -6.15
N ILE A 11 -12.76 -29.33 -5.87
CA ILE A 11 -13.53 -28.13 -5.51
C ILE A 11 -13.07 -27.58 -4.14
N LEU A 12 -12.74 -28.45 -3.20
CA LEU A 12 -12.26 -28.03 -1.87
C LEU A 12 -10.87 -27.39 -1.95
N VAL A 13 -9.98 -27.94 -2.78
CA VAL A 13 -8.63 -27.40 -2.99
C VAL A 13 -8.67 -26.05 -3.72
N THR A 14 -9.55 -25.91 -4.72
CA THR A 14 -9.74 -24.62 -5.41
C THR A 14 -10.38 -23.57 -4.49
N ALA A 15 -11.30 -23.93 -3.62
CA ALA A 15 -11.87 -23.03 -2.63
C ALA A 15 -10.83 -22.57 -1.60
N MET A 16 -9.93 -23.44 -1.13
CA MET A 16 -8.83 -23.09 -0.24
C MET A 16 -7.78 -22.18 -0.92
N LEU A 17 -7.47 -22.40 -2.18
CA LEU A 17 -6.56 -21.56 -2.96
C LEU A 17 -7.14 -20.15 -3.18
N LEU A 18 -8.45 -20.04 -3.43
CA LEU A 18 -9.14 -18.75 -3.56
C LEU A 18 -9.17 -17.97 -2.24
N THR A 19 -9.30 -18.64 -1.09
CA THR A 19 -9.25 -17.98 0.22
C THR A 19 -7.84 -17.50 0.57
N CYS A 20 -6.79 -18.19 0.15
CA CYS A 20 -5.42 -17.74 0.32
C CYS A 20 -5.09 -16.51 -0.55
N LEU A 21 -5.62 -16.41 -1.77
CA LEU A 21 -5.45 -15.25 -2.65
C LEU A 21 -6.18 -14.00 -2.14
N VAL A 22 -7.33 -14.16 -1.48
CA VAL A 22 -8.07 -13.04 -0.85
C VAL A 22 -7.37 -12.55 0.42
N SER A 23 -6.61 -13.41 1.09
CA SER A 23 -5.86 -13.06 2.31
C SER A 23 -4.61 -12.20 2.04
N CYS A 24 -3.94 -12.38 0.91
CA CYS A 24 -2.71 -11.65 0.56
C CYS A 24 -2.94 -10.19 0.09
N GLY A 25 -4.15 -9.83 -0.34
CA GLY A 25 -4.50 -8.47 -0.77
C GLY A 25 -5.23 -7.63 0.29
N SER A 26 -5.37 -8.17 1.52
CA SER A 26 -6.34 -7.64 2.49
C SER A 26 -5.96 -6.30 3.11
N SER A 27 -4.68 -6.03 3.33
CA SER A 27 -4.23 -4.82 4.05
C SER A 27 -4.44 -3.55 3.23
N PHE A 28 -4.00 -3.51 1.99
CA PHE A 28 -4.23 -2.36 1.13
C PHE A 28 -5.72 -2.15 0.82
N ALA A 29 -6.49 -3.20 0.55
CA ALA A 29 -7.92 -3.10 0.30
C ALA A 29 -8.67 -2.48 1.49
N LYS A 30 -8.29 -2.83 2.71
CA LYS A 30 -8.83 -2.25 3.94
C LYS A 30 -8.43 -0.77 4.09
N ILE A 31 -7.17 -0.46 3.88
CA ILE A 31 -6.64 0.92 3.91
C ILE A 31 -7.37 1.79 2.88
N LYS A 32 -7.50 1.33 1.64
CA LYS A 32 -8.24 2.02 0.58
C LYS A 32 -9.67 2.33 1.00
N LYS A 33 -10.39 1.33 1.52
CA LYS A 33 -11.76 1.50 2.01
C LYS A 33 -11.86 2.52 3.14
N ASN A 34 -10.87 2.57 4.04
CA ASN A 34 -10.84 3.53 5.13
C ASN A 34 -10.66 4.97 4.61
N PHE A 35 -9.74 5.18 3.66
CA PHE A 35 -9.54 6.49 3.03
C PHE A 35 -10.78 6.94 2.25
N GLU A 36 -11.40 6.07 1.47
CA GLU A 36 -12.63 6.38 0.73
C GLU A 36 -13.79 6.75 1.67
N LYS A 37 -13.96 6.03 2.78
CA LYS A 37 -14.96 6.36 3.81
C LYS A 37 -14.68 7.70 4.51
N ALA A 38 -13.43 8.09 4.61
CA ALA A 38 -13.02 9.36 5.18
C ALA A 38 -13.12 10.54 4.20
N GLY A 39 -13.62 10.32 2.98
CA GLY A 39 -13.83 11.34 1.97
C GLY A 39 -12.64 11.58 1.03
N TYR A 40 -11.67 10.68 1.02
CA TYR A 40 -10.58 10.70 0.05
C TYR A 40 -10.98 10.00 -1.23
N THR A 41 -10.57 10.54 -2.36
CA THR A 41 -10.74 9.92 -3.69
C THR A 41 -9.46 9.18 -4.07
N TYR A 42 -9.59 7.93 -4.46
CA TYR A 42 -8.47 7.15 -5.01
C TYR A 42 -8.17 7.64 -6.43
N VAL A 43 -6.94 8.04 -6.67
CA VAL A 43 -6.50 8.59 -7.95
C VAL A 43 -5.90 7.48 -8.81
N THR A 44 -6.61 7.06 -9.84
CA THR A 44 -6.19 5.98 -10.75
C THR A 44 -5.36 6.48 -11.94
N ASP A 45 -5.60 7.70 -12.42
CA ASP A 45 -5.07 8.20 -13.69
C ASP A 45 -4.45 9.60 -13.62
N GLY A 46 -4.18 10.13 -12.44
CA GLY A 46 -4.01 11.54 -12.37
C GLY A 46 -2.64 12.10 -12.22
N ASP A 47 -2.24 12.58 -11.10
CA ASP A 47 -0.91 13.19 -10.91
C ASP A 47 0.18 12.12 -10.89
N GLU A 48 0.29 11.47 -12.04
CA GLU A 48 1.17 10.37 -12.33
C GLU A 48 2.65 10.68 -12.04
N ASN A 49 3.05 11.95 -12.05
CA ASN A 49 4.44 12.31 -11.94
C ASN A 49 5.04 11.93 -10.58
N THR A 50 4.35 12.21 -9.48
CA THR A 50 4.85 11.83 -8.14
C THR A 50 4.87 10.31 -7.97
N ALA A 51 3.80 9.63 -8.36
CA ALA A 51 3.73 8.18 -8.30
C ALA A 51 4.76 7.52 -9.20
N LYS A 52 4.91 7.99 -10.43
CA LYS A 52 5.92 7.50 -11.41
C LYS A 52 7.34 7.73 -10.90
N THR A 53 7.62 8.89 -10.32
CA THR A 53 8.95 9.20 -9.78
C THR A 53 9.30 8.27 -8.62
N LEU A 54 8.39 8.06 -7.68
CA LEU A 54 8.60 7.15 -6.56
C LEU A 54 8.76 5.69 -7.04
N THR A 55 7.91 5.25 -7.94
CA THR A 55 8.01 3.90 -8.53
C THR A 55 9.37 3.71 -9.18
N ALA A 56 9.83 4.67 -9.99
CA ALA A 56 11.13 4.60 -10.65
C ALA A 56 12.30 4.56 -9.66
N GLU A 57 12.20 5.26 -8.53
CA GLU A 57 13.25 5.21 -7.49
C GLU A 57 13.33 3.83 -6.79
N PHE A 58 12.19 3.18 -6.55
CA PHE A 58 12.17 1.82 -6.02
C PHE A 58 12.65 0.79 -7.05
N GLU A 59 12.24 0.93 -8.32
CA GLU A 59 12.71 0.06 -9.41
C GLU A 59 14.23 0.10 -9.60
N LYS A 60 14.88 1.26 -9.43
CA LYS A 60 16.35 1.38 -9.46
C LYS A 60 17.03 0.52 -8.38
N GLY A 61 16.38 0.31 -7.25
CA GLY A 61 16.84 -0.58 -6.17
C GLY A 61 16.38 -2.02 -6.32
N ASP A 62 15.76 -2.39 -7.44
CA ASP A 62 15.17 -3.72 -7.65
C ASP A 62 14.17 -4.07 -6.52
N ILE A 63 13.31 -3.11 -6.18
CA ILE A 63 12.29 -3.23 -5.12
C ILE A 63 10.91 -3.16 -5.76
N ASP A 64 10.11 -4.21 -5.57
CA ASP A 64 8.74 -4.29 -6.06
C ASP A 64 7.77 -3.54 -5.14
N CYS A 65 7.28 -2.42 -5.63
CA CYS A 65 6.38 -1.52 -4.91
C CYS A 65 5.34 -0.91 -5.84
N THR A 66 4.08 -0.90 -5.40
CA THR A 66 3.00 -0.16 -6.05
C THR A 66 2.71 1.11 -5.27
N VAL A 67 2.68 2.24 -5.96
CA VAL A 67 2.39 3.55 -5.37
C VAL A 67 0.92 3.90 -5.58
N HIS A 68 0.20 4.09 -4.47
CA HIS A 68 -1.21 4.45 -4.46
C HIS A 68 -1.39 5.90 -4.00
N LEU A 69 -2.25 6.64 -4.67
CA LEU A 69 -2.50 8.04 -4.39
C LEU A 69 -3.96 8.28 -3.98
N PHE A 70 -4.15 8.99 -2.88
CA PHE A 70 -5.45 9.43 -2.41
C PHE A 70 -5.48 10.95 -2.31
N LYS A 71 -6.59 11.56 -2.71
CA LYS A 71 -6.77 13.01 -2.77
C LYS A 71 -7.99 13.43 -1.98
N THR A 72 -7.89 14.51 -1.22
CA THR A 72 -9.01 15.20 -0.59
C THR A 72 -8.84 16.70 -0.70
N SER A 73 -9.90 17.46 -0.41
CA SER A 73 -9.84 18.92 -0.34
C SER A 73 -9.29 19.34 1.02
N GLY A 74 -8.25 20.15 1.00
CA GLY A 74 -7.71 20.80 2.18
C GLY A 74 -8.32 22.16 2.47
N VAL A 75 -7.66 22.95 3.31
CA VAL A 75 -8.05 24.32 3.62
C VAL A 75 -8.01 25.17 2.34
N MET A 76 -9.01 26.02 2.15
CA MET A 76 -9.16 26.90 0.97
C MET A 76 -9.24 26.16 -0.38
N GLY A 77 -9.66 24.89 -0.39
CA GLY A 77 -9.79 24.10 -1.61
C GLY A 77 -8.48 23.60 -2.21
N ILE A 78 -7.35 23.76 -1.52
CA ILE A 78 -6.07 23.23 -1.95
C ILE A 78 -6.09 21.70 -1.81
N PRO A 79 -5.78 20.94 -2.86
CA PRO A 79 -5.79 19.49 -2.78
C PRO A 79 -4.71 18.97 -1.83
N VAL A 80 -5.08 17.98 -1.04
CA VAL A 80 -4.19 17.29 -0.10
C VAL A 80 -4.07 15.84 -0.53
N TYR A 81 -2.86 15.32 -0.54
CA TYR A 81 -2.55 13.97 -0.99
C TYR A 81 -2.04 13.09 0.14
N ALA A 82 -2.50 11.86 0.17
CA ALA A 82 -1.91 10.77 0.93
C ALA A 82 -1.35 9.74 -0.05
N ILE A 83 -0.13 9.30 0.16
CA ILE A 83 0.52 8.27 -0.65
C ILE A 83 0.63 7.01 0.20
N VAL A 84 0.18 5.90 -0.34
CA VAL A 84 0.36 4.58 0.28
C VAL A 84 1.25 3.74 -0.64
N LEU A 85 2.37 3.31 -0.11
CA LEU A 85 3.27 2.37 -0.77
C LEU A 85 2.85 0.96 -0.38
N GLU A 86 2.57 0.12 -1.36
CA GLU A 86 2.28 -1.31 -1.16
C GLU A 86 3.43 -2.13 -1.72
N PHE A 87 4.13 -2.84 -0.86
CA PHE A 87 5.22 -3.74 -1.26
C PHE A 87 4.68 -5.15 -1.49
N ASP A 88 5.24 -5.87 -2.45
CA ASP A 88 4.79 -7.21 -2.81
C ASP A 88 4.92 -8.23 -1.68
N SER A 89 5.84 -7.96 -0.73
CA SER A 89 6.07 -8.80 0.44
C SER A 89 6.77 -8.02 1.57
N ASP A 90 6.77 -8.59 2.77
CA ASP A 90 7.54 -8.07 3.90
C ASP A 90 9.05 -8.04 3.60
N LYS A 91 9.52 -8.95 2.75
CA LYS A 91 10.91 -8.97 2.29
C LYS A 91 11.24 -7.74 1.45
N GLU A 92 10.36 -7.36 0.50
CA GLU A 92 10.52 -6.17 -0.32
C GLU A 92 10.43 -4.89 0.52
N LEU A 93 9.52 -4.85 1.49
CA LEU A 93 9.44 -3.74 2.45
C LEU A 93 10.74 -3.58 3.25
N LYS A 94 11.28 -4.67 3.78
CA LYS A 94 12.56 -4.65 4.51
C LYS A 94 13.72 -4.21 3.63
N LYS A 95 13.74 -4.67 2.39
CA LYS A 95 14.72 -4.24 1.40
C LYS A 95 14.62 -2.73 1.13
N ALA A 96 13.42 -2.17 1.10
CA ALA A 96 13.21 -0.72 0.96
C ALA A 96 13.79 0.09 2.13
N PHE A 97 13.75 -0.42 3.35
CA PHE A 97 14.37 0.22 4.51
C PHE A 97 15.91 0.17 4.47
N ASP A 98 16.48 -0.92 4.00
CA ASP A 98 17.91 -1.20 4.11
C ASP A 98 18.71 -0.88 2.83
N GLU A 99 18.10 -1.03 1.65
CA GLU A 99 18.80 -1.09 0.36
C GLU A 99 18.25 -0.14 -0.72
N SER A 100 17.45 0.89 -0.36
CA SER A 100 16.95 1.85 -1.36
C SER A 100 18.10 2.49 -2.14
N ALA A 101 17.92 2.64 -3.46
CA ALA A 101 18.96 3.12 -4.38
C ALA A 101 19.43 4.56 -4.11
N SER A 102 18.56 5.39 -3.56
CA SER A 102 18.86 6.76 -3.16
C SER A 102 19.10 6.84 -1.65
N GLU A 103 20.20 7.43 -1.23
CA GLU A 103 20.50 7.68 0.20
C GLU A 103 19.40 8.51 0.88
N THR A 104 18.80 9.45 0.16
CA THR A 104 17.68 10.26 0.65
C THR A 104 16.45 9.41 0.90
N LEU A 105 16.09 8.56 -0.05
CA LEU A 105 14.94 7.65 0.06
C LEU A 105 15.18 6.61 1.16
N LYS A 106 16.39 6.07 1.25
CA LYS A 106 16.79 5.12 2.28
C LYS A 106 16.70 5.74 3.67
N GLY A 107 17.20 6.94 3.87
CA GLY A 107 17.09 7.66 5.15
C GLY A 107 15.65 7.90 5.53
N PHE A 108 14.83 8.37 4.59
CA PHE A 108 13.41 8.58 4.79
C PHE A 108 12.66 7.29 5.14
N MET A 109 12.89 6.21 4.40
CA MET A 109 12.27 4.91 4.67
C MET A 109 12.69 4.36 6.04
N LYS A 110 13.96 4.51 6.40
CA LYS A 110 14.49 4.05 7.69
C LYS A 110 13.86 4.78 8.89
N ASP A 111 13.58 6.07 8.74
CA ASP A 111 12.89 6.86 9.78
C ASP A 111 11.45 6.39 10.00
N LEU A 112 10.83 5.76 9.00
CA LEU A 112 9.48 5.19 9.10
C LEU A 112 9.46 3.77 9.68
N GLU A 113 10.58 3.05 9.67
CA GLU A 113 10.67 1.67 10.16
C GLU A 113 10.20 1.57 11.61
N GLY A 114 9.23 0.68 11.88
CA GLY A 114 8.67 0.48 13.21
C GLY A 114 7.74 1.59 13.71
N SER A 115 7.43 2.58 12.87
CA SER A 115 6.49 3.66 13.19
C SER A 115 5.04 3.28 12.88
N GLU A 116 4.09 4.12 13.33
CA GLU A 116 2.66 4.00 13.00
C GLU A 116 2.32 4.29 11.53
N TYR A 117 3.32 4.67 10.72
CA TYR A 117 3.20 4.85 9.27
C TYR A 117 3.45 3.57 8.48
N VAL A 118 3.79 2.48 9.16
CA VAL A 118 3.98 1.15 8.58
C VAL A 118 2.94 0.21 9.11
N ARG A 119 2.23 -0.47 8.20
CA ARG A 119 1.21 -1.47 8.51
C ARG A 119 1.30 -2.62 7.53
N ASP A 120 1.63 -3.81 8.04
CA ASP A 120 1.89 -4.99 7.22
C ASP A 120 2.93 -4.66 6.12
N ASN A 121 2.61 -4.86 4.85
CA ASN A 121 3.45 -4.52 3.71
C ASN A 121 3.16 -3.13 3.11
N CYS A 122 2.48 -2.26 3.84
CA CYS A 122 2.11 -0.91 3.40
C CYS A 122 2.80 0.18 4.22
N VAL A 123 3.15 1.27 3.56
CA VAL A 123 3.74 2.48 4.19
C VAL A 123 2.95 3.71 3.78
N LEU A 124 2.56 4.52 4.76
CA LEU A 124 1.89 5.80 4.53
C LEU A 124 2.90 6.93 4.43
N ILE A 125 2.82 7.72 3.37
CA ILE A 125 3.50 9.00 3.23
C ILE A 125 2.44 10.11 3.26
N ALA A 126 2.43 10.90 4.33
CA ALA A 126 1.57 12.06 4.46
C ALA A 126 2.29 13.29 3.89
N VAL A 127 1.79 13.82 2.78
CA VAL A 127 2.47 14.91 2.06
C VAL A 127 2.27 16.27 2.74
N THR A 128 1.30 16.39 3.65
CA THR A 128 1.02 17.66 4.35
C THR A 128 1.06 17.51 5.86
N ALA A 129 1.67 18.48 6.53
CA ALA A 129 1.74 18.51 7.99
C ALA A 129 0.36 18.67 8.68
N THR A 130 -0.60 19.35 8.05
CA THR A 130 -1.88 19.70 8.65
C THR A 130 -2.85 18.53 8.82
N LYS A 131 -2.77 17.51 7.96
CA LYS A 131 -3.63 16.31 8.01
C LYS A 131 -2.87 15.02 8.32
N GLN A 132 -1.63 15.12 8.71
CA GLN A 132 -0.78 13.97 8.95
C GLN A 132 -1.34 13.02 10.01
N SER A 133 -1.81 13.54 11.14
CA SER A 133 -2.40 12.75 12.22
C SER A 133 -3.71 12.08 11.79
N GLU A 134 -4.57 12.81 11.07
CA GLU A 134 -5.81 12.26 10.50
C GLU A 134 -5.53 11.11 9.54
N MET A 135 -4.59 11.29 8.60
CA MET A 135 -4.20 10.27 7.63
C MET A 135 -3.66 9.01 8.32
N LYS A 136 -2.83 9.19 9.34
CA LYS A 136 -2.29 8.09 10.15
C LYS A 136 -3.41 7.31 10.84
N ASP A 137 -4.38 8.00 11.44
CA ASP A 137 -5.52 7.36 12.08
C ASP A 137 -6.40 6.58 11.09
N ILE A 138 -6.62 7.13 9.90
CA ILE A 138 -7.35 6.45 8.81
C ILE A 138 -6.60 5.21 8.35
N PHE A 139 -5.29 5.31 8.16
CA PHE A 139 -4.42 4.23 7.73
C PHE A 139 -4.43 3.04 8.71
N ASN A 140 -4.52 3.31 10.02
CA ASN A 140 -4.45 2.31 11.07
C ASN A 140 -5.80 1.73 11.53
N LYS A 141 -6.92 2.23 11.01
CA LYS A 141 -8.25 1.64 11.27
C LYS A 141 -8.39 0.26 10.64
#